data_31b8491114baee6c8f90ca7a9f0ca6e7
#
_entry.id   31b8491114baee6c8f90ca7a9f0ca6e7
#
_cell.length_a   1.000
_cell.length_b   1.000
_cell.length_c   1.000
_cell.angle_alpha   90.00
_cell.angle_beta   90.00
_cell.angle_gamma   90.00
#
_symmetry.space_group_name_H-M   'P 1'
#
loop_
_entity.id
_entity.type
_entity.pdbx_description
1 polymer ?
#
loop_
_entity_poly.entity_id
_entity_poly.type
_entity_poly.pdbx_seq_one_letter_code
_entity_poly.pdbx_strand_id
1 'polypeptide(L)'
;MAANSWEQLIASWEPRMRQAFLDAVYQIRDSVKLTELVRLIEAGRIDDAVRAVGLDPGKFRSMTSTLLAAYEAAGVATMLAIPPAAVAAGYTLKISFNASAKAAADFLRYRSELLIREITEDQRRGIRDVLVRGLESGRGPRDVATDLLGRRNRITGKREHGLIGLTQTQQEWARNYARELATGDPAALKRAMRDAAFDNRIRRAIAEKRGLTIEEARAPFRAYLHRALRVRADLIARQEMRGALHASQHEAYLQAIAAGQLDADQIEREWRSRRDERVRSTHRKEDSVHQGIDGHVRGINELFVSPRAT
;
A
#
# COMPACT_ATOMS: atom_id res chain seq x y z
N MET A 1 -0.23 -26.75 -0.61
CA MET A 1 -1.44 -26.04 -1.09
C MET A 1 -1.41 -25.95 -2.61
N ALA A 2 -2.53 -26.20 -3.30
CA ALA A 2 -2.59 -25.95 -4.74
C ALA A 2 -2.42 -24.45 -5.01
N ALA A 3 -1.70 -24.09 -6.09
CA ALA A 3 -1.42 -22.68 -6.43
C ALA A 3 -2.69 -21.81 -6.48
N ASN A 4 -3.80 -22.39 -6.92
CA ASN A 4 -5.10 -21.71 -7.01
C ASN A 4 -5.70 -21.35 -5.63
N SER A 5 -5.50 -22.17 -4.60
CA SER A 5 -5.97 -21.89 -3.24
C SER A 5 -5.18 -20.78 -2.54
N TRP A 6 -3.88 -20.64 -2.89
CA TRP A 6 -3.03 -19.59 -2.36
C TRP A 6 -3.36 -18.22 -2.93
N GLU A 7 -3.54 -18.12 -4.25
CA GLU A 7 -4.00 -16.89 -4.91
C GLU A 7 -5.39 -16.45 -4.41
N GLN A 8 -6.29 -17.39 -4.14
CA GLN A 8 -7.60 -17.10 -3.54
C GLN A 8 -7.46 -16.55 -2.12
N LEU A 9 -6.54 -17.08 -1.31
CA LEU A 9 -6.26 -16.56 0.02
C LEU A 9 -5.75 -15.12 -0.05
N ILE A 10 -4.77 -14.84 -0.90
CA ILE A 10 -4.27 -13.47 -1.15
C ILE A 10 -5.41 -12.54 -1.55
N ALA A 11 -6.20 -12.93 -2.55
CA ALA A 11 -7.32 -12.15 -3.07
C ALA A 11 -8.40 -11.86 -2.01
N SER A 12 -8.55 -12.70 -1.00
CA SER A 12 -9.49 -12.48 0.11
C SER A 12 -9.04 -11.41 1.12
N TRP A 13 -7.73 -11.21 1.28
CA TRP A 13 -7.16 -10.28 2.26
C TRP A 13 -6.80 -8.91 1.68
N GLU A 14 -6.44 -8.81 0.39
CA GLU A 14 -6.12 -7.53 -0.25
C GLU A 14 -7.23 -6.47 -0.09
N PRO A 15 -8.54 -6.79 -0.29
CA PRO A 15 -9.61 -5.79 -0.10
C PRO A 15 -9.73 -5.29 1.35
N ARG A 16 -9.46 -6.14 2.34
CA ARG A 16 -9.51 -5.77 3.77
C ARG A 16 -8.39 -4.82 4.13
N MET A 17 -7.17 -5.09 3.69
CA MET A 17 -6.02 -4.20 3.91
C MET A 17 -6.20 -2.87 3.18
N ARG A 18 -6.68 -2.88 1.94
CA ARG A 18 -7.04 -1.67 1.19
C ARG A 18 -8.01 -0.81 1.98
N GLN A 19 -9.09 -1.40 2.48
CA GLN A 19 -10.10 -0.67 3.23
C GLN A 19 -9.53 -0.12 4.54
N ALA A 20 -8.74 -0.90 5.27
CA ALA A 20 -8.09 -0.47 6.50
C ALA A 20 -7.19 0.77 6.29
N PHE A 21 -6.43 0.82 5.19
CA PHE A 21 -5.65 2.00 4.83
C PHE A 21 -6.53 3.20 4.48
N LEU A 22 -7.57 3.02 3.67
CA LEU A 22 -8.48 4.11 3.30
C LEU A 22 -9.19 4.68 4.52
N ASP A 23 -9.65 3.84 5.43
CA ASP A 23 -10.30 4.27 6.67
C ASP A 23 -9.35 5.06 7.56
N ALA A 24 -8.09 4.66 7.68
CA ALA A 24 -7.07 5.42 8.40
C ALA A 24 -6.88 6.82 7.78
N VAL A 25 -6.79 6.92 6.46
CA VAL A 25 -6.68 8.22 5.75
C VAL A 25 -7.89 9.09 5.99
N TYR A 26 -9.11 8.55 5.91
CA TYR A 26 -10.34 9.32 6.17
C TYR A 26 -10.42 9.76 7.64
N GLN A 27 -10.08 8.91 8.59
CA GLN A 27 -10.01 9.27 10.01
C GLN A 27 -9.01 10.41 10.27
N ILE A 28 -7.84 10.39 9.62
CA ILE A 28 -6.87 11.49 9.71
C ILE A 28 -7.49 12.77 9.19
N ARG A 29 -8.04 12.79 7.99
CA ARG A 29 -8.65 13.98 7.37
C ARG A 29 -9.79 14.54 8.19
N ASP A 30 -10.65 13.68 8.74
CA ASP A 30 -11.84 14.08 9.49
C ASP A 30 -11.52 14.58 10.89
N SER A 31 -10.43 14.11 11.51
CA SER A 31 -10.00 14.52 12.85
C SER A 31 -9.40 15.92 12.90
N VAL A 32 -8.95 16.47 11.76
CA VAL A 32 -8.29 17.78 11.72
C VAL A 32 -9.30 18.91 11.80
N LYS A 33 -9.11 19.83 12.73
CA LYS A 33 -9.88 21.08 12.83
C LYS A 33 -9.41 22.07 11.77
N LEU A 34 -10.24 22.28 10.73
CA LEU A 34 -9.91 23.16 9.61
C LEU A 34 -9.53 24.57 10.06
N THR A 35 -10.27 25.14 11.01
CA THR A 35 -10.02 26.49 11.52
C THR A 35 -8.67 26.64 12.21
N GLU A 36 -8.24 25.63 12.96
CA GLU A 36 -6.93 25.60 13.59
C GLU A 36 -5.82 25.48 12.55
N LEU A 37 -5.98 24.57 11.58
CA LEU A 37 -5.00 24.40 10.50
C LEU A 37 -4.85 25.68 9.69
N VAL A 38 -5.94 26.36 9.35
CA VAL A 38 -5.93 27.67 8.65
C VAL A 38 -5.15 28.70 9.46
N ARG A 39 -5.44 28.84 10.76
CA ARG A 39 -4.74 29.80 11.64
C ARG A 39 -3.23 29.53 11.70
N LEU A 40 -2.81 28.26 11.75
CA LEU A 40 -1.39 27.89 11.77
C LEU A 40 -0.69 28.23 10.43
N ILE A 41 -1.38 28.03 9.32
CA ILE A 41 -0.89 28.36 7.98
C ILE A 41 -0.77 29.89 7.84
N GLU A 42 -1.78 30.66 8.27
CA GLU A 42 -1.76 32.13 8.27
C GLU A 42 -0.61 32.71 9.09
N ALA A 43 -0.29 32.06 10.21
CA ALA A 43 0.83 32.45 11.06
C ALA A 43 2.20 31.96 10.56
N GLY A 44 2.27 31.28 9.41
CA GLY A 44 3.54 30.71 8.88
C GLY A 44 4.09 29.56 9.73
N ARG A 45 3.32 29.01 10.67
CA ARG A 45 3.73 27.97 11.62
C ARG A 45 3.65 26.58 10.98
N ILE A 46 4.49 26.32 9.99
CA ILE A 46 4.44 25.10 9.17
C ILE A 46 4.59 23.83 10.00
N ASP A 47 5.56 23.79 10.93
CA ASP A 47 5.79 22.60 11.78
C ASP A 47 4.61 22.30 12.67
N ASP A 48 3.96 23.33 13.20
CA ASP A 48 2.76 23.17 14.00
C ASP A 48 1.57 22.71 13.16
N ALA A 49 1.45 23.23 11.94
CA ALA A 49 0.43 22.79 10.98
C ALA A 49 0.60 21.31 10.61
N VAL A 50 1.83 20.85 10.38
CA VAL A 50 2.12 19.41 10.16
C VAL A 50 1.75 18.58 11.39
N ARG A 51 2.08 19.04 12.60
CA ARG A 51 1.70 18.36 13.86
C ARG A 51 0.18 18.33 14.06
N ALA A 52 -0.52 19.41 13.74
CA ALA A 52 -1.96 19.52 13.87
C ALA A 52 -2.75 18.55 12.98
N VAL A 53 -2.13 18.04 11.90
CA VAL A 53 -2.74 16.96 11.10
C VAL A 53 -2.89 15.68 11.90
N GLY A 54 -2.06 15.46 12.92
CA GLY A 54 -2.21 14.33 13.84
C GLY A 54 -2.04 12.98 13.15
N LEU A 55 -0.86 12.77 12.53
CA LEU A 55 -0.46 11.48 11.97
C LEU A 55 -0.12 10.50 13.11
N ASP A 56 -1.14 10.15 13.88
CA ASP A 56 -1.01 9.22 15.00
C ASP A 56 -0.95 7.77 14.51
N PRO A 57 0.08 6.98 14.90
CA PRO A 57 0.17 5.55 14.61
C PRO A 57 -1.08 4.76 15.00
N GLY A 58 -1.78 5.16 16.05
CA GLY A 58 -3.02 4.52 16.49
C GLY A 58 -4.14 4.49 15.46
N LYS A 59 -4.14 5.42 14.51
CA LYS A 59 -5.13 5.46 13.41
C LYS A 59 -4.93 4.34 12.39
N PHE A 60 -3.75 3.71 12.38
CA PHE A 60 -3.42 2.57 11.52
C PHE A 60 -3.65 1.21 12.18
N ARG A 61 -4.25 1.17 13.39
CA ARG A 61 -4.49 -0.07 14.14
C ARG A 61 -5.25 -1.13 13.35
N SER A 62 -6.21 -0.73 12.51
CA SER A 62 -6.94 -1.65 11.65
C SER A 62 -6.04 -2.32 10.60
N MET A 63 -5.00 -1.64 10.12
CA MET A 63 -4.02 -2.25 9.22
C MET A 63 -3.18 -3.29 9.94
N THR A 64 -2.71 -2.99 11.16
CA THR A 64 -1.96 -3.94 11.99
C THR A 64 -2.78 -5.19 12.31
N SER A 65 -4.05 -5.02 12.72
CA SER A 65 -4.92 -6.17 13.00
C SER A 65 -5.24 -6.98 11.75
N THR A 66 -5.38 -6.35 10.59
CA THR A 66 -5.56 -7.05 9.30
C THR A 66 -4.31 -7.85 8.92
N LEU A 67 -3.12 -7.27 9.11
CA LEU A 67 -1.84 -7.94 8.86
C LEU A 67 -1.70 -9.21 9.73
N LEU A 68 -2.00 -9.09 11.04
CA LEU A 68 -1.96 -10.20 11.98
C LEU A 68 -2.93 -11.32 11.58
N ALA A 69 -4.19 -10.97 11.31
CA ALA A 69 -5.21 -11.94 10.94
C ALA A 69 -4.91 -12.65 9.61
N ALA A 70 -4.34 -11.95 8.64
CA ALA A 70 -3.90 -12.53 7.37
C ALA A 70 -2.73 -13.50 7.58
N TYR A 71 -1.76 -13.10 8.40
CA TYR A 71 -0.62 -13.94 8.77
C TYR A 71 -1.08 -15.24 9.45
N GLU A 72 -1.96 -15.15 10.44
CA GLU A 72 -2.49 -16.30 11.16
C GLU A 72 -3.27 -17.24 10.22
N ALA A 73 -4.15 -16.68 9.37
CA ALA A 73 -4.91 -17.46 8.41
C ALA A 73 -4.01 -18.24 7.42
N ALA A 74 -2.91 -17.63 6.98
CA ALA A 74 -1.96 -18.27 6.07
C ALA A 74 -1.19 -19.41 6.76
N GLY A 75 -0.75 -19.20 7.99
CA GLY A 75 -0.07 -20.22 8.78
C GLY A 75 -0.96 -21.43 9.05
N VAL A 76 -2.19 -21.19 9.47
CA VAL A 76 -3.20 -22.23 9.67
C VAL A 76 -3.45 -22.99 8.36
N ALA A 77 -3.68 -22.29 7.26
CA ALA A 77 -3.93 -22.93 5.96
C ALA A 77 -2.72 -23.75 5.49
N THR A 78 -1.49 -23.30 5.76
CA THR A 78 -0.27 -24.04 5.45
C THR A 78 -0.16 -25.30 6.30
N MET A 79 -0.36 -25.20 7.63
CA MET A 79 -0.34 -26.36 8.51
C MET A 79 -1.39 -27.43 8.15
N LEU A 80 -2.58 -27.01 7.75
CA LEU A 80 -3.61 -27.93 7.27
C LEU A 80 -3.18 -28.68 6.01
N ALA A 81 -2.38 -28.07 5.17
CA ALA A 81 -1.88 -28.68 3.93
C ALA A 81 -0.67 -29.62 4.15
N ILE A 82 0.04 -29.51 5.27
CA ILE A 82 1.14 -30.40 5.63
C ILE A 82 0.57 -31.75 6.10
N PRO A 83 0.98 -32.90 5.50
CA PRO A 83 0.52 -34.20 5.92
C PRO A 83 0.92 -34.52 7.37
N PRO A 84 0.14 -35.32 8.10
CA PRO A 84 0.59 -35.86 9.38
C PRO A 84 1.82 -36.75 9.19
N ALA A 85 2.80 -36.64 10.10
CA ALA A 85 3.94 -37.52 10.10
C ALA A 85 3.63 -38.84 10.83
N ALA A 86 4.03 -39.94 10.26
CA ALA A 86 3.97 -41.25 10.96
C ALA A 86 5.04 -41.29 12.06
N VAL A 87 4.67 -41.55 13.28
CA VAL A 87 5.58 -41.78 14.40
C VAL A 87 5.48 -43.22 14.89
N ALA A 88 6.39 -43.65 15.77
CA ALA A 88 6.44 -45.01 16.28
C ALA A 88 5.09 -45.43 16.88
N ALA A 89 4.81 -46.75 16.86
CA ALA A 89 3.62 -47.38 17.43
C ALA A 89 2.27 -47.03 16.76
N GLY A 90 2.26 -46.63 15.47
CA GLY A 90 1.02 -46.40 14.71
C GLY A 90 0.35 -45.05 14.99
N TYR A 91 0.98 -44.16 15.74
CA TYR A 91 0.50 -42.81 15.94
C TYR A 91 0.92 -41.89 14.80
N THR A 92 0.18 -40.81 14.57
CA THR A 92 0.52 -39.74 13.66
C THR A 92 0.72 -38.44 14.41
N LEU A 93 1.75 -37.68 14.06
CA LEU A 93 2.01 -36.33 14.55
C LEU A 93 1.40 -35.30 13.60
N LYS A 94 0.56 -34.43 14.12
CA LYS A 94 0.09 -33.24 13.43
C LYS A 94 0.01 -32.08 14.42
N ILE A 95 0.70 -30.99 14.09
CA ILE A 95 0.70 -29.77 14.92
C ILE A 95 -0.20 -28.69 14.35
N SER A 96 -0.56 -27.73 15.18
CA SER A 96 -1.27 -26.52 14.80
C SER A 96 -0.31 -25.36 14.67
N PHE A 97 -0.64 -24.40 13.80
CA PHE A 97 0.15 -23.17 13.66
C PHE A 97 0.09 -22.34 14.95
N ASN A 98 1.24 -21.89 15.42
CA ASN A 98 1.36 -21.00 16.58
C ASN A 98 1.76 -19.60 16.14
N ALA A 99 0.78 -18.70 15.96
CA ALA A 99 1.01 -17.29 15.63
C ALA A 99 1.69 -16.50 16.79
N SER A 100 1.67 -17.02 18.01
CA SER A 100 2.33 -16.42 19.18
C SER A 100 3.77 -16.87 19.36
N ALA A 101 4.28 -17.75 18.50
CA ALA A 101 5.70 -18.10 18.49
C ALA A 101 6.56 -16.83 18.38
N LYS A 102 7.71 -16.81 19.08
CA LYS A 102 8.56 -15.61 19.17
C LYS A 102 8.91 -15.04 17.79
N ALA A 103 9.30 -15.89 16.85
CA ALA A 103 9.66 -15.48 15.49
C ALA A 103 8.48 -14.81 14.75
N ALA A 104 7.28 -15.39 14.85
CA ALA A 104 6.05 -14.83 14.29
C ALA A 104 5.70 -13.46 14.91
N ALA A 105 5.73 -13.38 16.23
CA ALA A 105 5.44 -12.14 16.95
C ALA A 105 6.46 -11.03 16.65
N ASP A 106 7.74 -11.35 16.56
CA ASP A 106 8.82 -10.41 16.21
C ASP A 106 8.67 -9.91 14.76
N PHE A 107 8.36 -10.80 13.82
CA PHE A 107 8.09 -10.42 12.44
C PHE A 107 6.91 -9.45 12.33
N LEU A 108 5.79 -9.78 12.94
CA LEU A 108 4.57 -8.97 12.88
C LEU A 108 4.76 -7.59 13.51
N ARG A 109 5.43 -7.53 14.67
CA ARG A 109 5.77 -6.26 15.33
C ARG A 109 6.66 -5.41 14.43
N TYR A 110 7.78 -5.96 13.97
CA TYR A 110 8.71 -5.24 13.11
C TYR A 110 8.04 -4.75 11.81
N ARG A 111 7.28 -5.62 11.15
CA ARG A 111 6.63 -5.27 9.87
C ARG A 111 5.57 -4.20 10.02
N SER A 112 4.72 -4.29 11.05
CA SER A 112 3.69 -3.28 11.29
C SER A 112 4.27 -1.92 11.69
N GLU A 113 5.30 -1.90 12.53
CA GLU A 113 6.01 -0.67 12.91
C GLU A 113 6.67 -0.01 11.69
N LEU A 114 7.36 -0.79 10.85
CA LEU A 114 8.01 -0.31 9.63
C LEU A 114 6.99 0.29 8.68
N LEU A 115 5.90 -0.42 8.39
CA LEU A 115 4.83 0.03 7.50
C LEU A 115 4.22 1.36 7.95
N ILE A 116 3.85 1.46 9.24
CA ILE A 116 3.25 2.68 9.79
C ILE A 116 4.24 3.83 9.77
N ARG A 117 5.52 3.59 10.10
CA ARG A 117 6.57 4.59 10.05
C ARG A 117 6.76 5.13 8.64
N GLU A 118 6.91 4.26 7.64
CA GLU A 118 7.08 4.66 6.25
C GLU A 118 5.90 5.50 5.74
N ILE A 119 4.66 5.09 6.05
CA ILE A 119 3.46 5.84 5.67
C ILE A 119 3.46 7.22 6.35
N THR A 120 3.72 7.30 7.65
CA THR A 120 3.64 8.56 8.41
C THR A 120 4.74 9.53 8.03
N GLU A 121 5.97 9.06 7.81
CA GLU A 121 7.09 9.91 7.36
C GLU A 121 6.87 10.47 5.95
N ASP A 122 6.40 9.63 5.03
CA ASP A 122 6.05 10.08 3.68
C ASP A 122 4.93 11.14 3.72
N GLN A 123 3.90 10.92 4.56
CA GLN A 123 2.84 11.90 4.74
C GLN A 123 3.32 13.21 5.34
N ARG A 124 4.19 13.19 6.36
CA ARG A 124 4.77 14.42 6.94
C ARG A 124 5.52 15.24 5.90
N ARG A 125 6.35 14.60 5.08
CA ARG A 125 7.08 15.28 3.99
C ARG A 125 6.13 15.89 2.98
N GLY A 126 5.14 15.12 2.50
CA GLY A 126 4.16 15.60 1.52
C GLY A 126 3.30 16.76 2.05
N ILE A 127 2.83 16.69 3.29
CA ILE A 127 2.07 17.77 3.91
C ILE A 127 2.92 19.05 4.03
N ARG A 128 4.15 18.92 4.51
CA ARG A 128 5.09 20.04 4.59
C ARG A 128 5.31 20.71 3.23
N ASP A 129 5.57 19.92 2.19
CA ASP A 129 5.77 20.41 0.82
C ASP A 129 4.56 21.21 0.32
N VAL A 130 3.34 20.70 0.54
CA VAL A 130 2.10 21.40 0.16
C VAL A 130 1.94 22.72 0.91
N LEU A 131 2.24 22.76 2.20
CA LEU A 131 2.14 23.96 3.03
C LEU A 131 3.15 25.02 2.60
N VAL A 132 4.43 24.66 2.44
CA VAL A 132 5.49 25.57 2.01
C VAL A 132 5.17 26.17 0.65
N ARG A 133 4.87 25.34 -0.35
CA ARG A 133 4.53 25.83 -1.70
C ARG A 133 3.25 26.64 -1.73
N GLY A 134 2.29 26.33 -0.88
CA GLY A 134 1.06 27.12 -0.74
C GLY A 134 1.36 28.56 -0.31
N LEU A 135 2.22 28.73 0.68
CA LEU A 135 2.69 30.03 1.15
C LEU A 135 3.52 30.77 0.10
N GLU A 136 4.52 30.10 -0.50
CA GLU A 136 5.39 30.69 -1.53
C GLU A 136 4.61 31.18 -2.77
N SER A 137 3.52 30.48 -3.11
CA SER A 137 2.66 30.84 -4.25
C SER A 137 1.58 31.88 -3.90
N GLY A 138 1.55 32.39 -2.67
CA GLY A 138 0.55 33.37 -2.22
C GLY A 138 -0.87 32.85 -2.16
N ARG A 139 -1.06 31.54 -2.09
CA ARG A 139 -2.39 30.93 -2.02
C ARG A 139 -3.02 31.16 -0.66
N GLY A 140 -4.34 31.38 -0.65
CA GLY A 140 -5.08 31.58 0.58
C GLY A 140 -4.94 30.37 1.54
N PRO A 141 -4.69 30.60 2.84
CA PRO A 141 -4.47 29.55 3.83
C PRO A 141 -5.61 28.53 3.89
N ARG A 142 -6.85 29.00 3.71
CA ARG A 142 -8.04 28.16 3.66
C ARG A 142 -8.05 27.20 2.45
N ASP A 143 -7.57 27.67 1.30
CA ASP A 143 -7.52 26.84 0.09
C ASP A 143 -6.43 25.76 0.24
N VAL A 144 -5.27 26.12 0.77
CA VAL A 144 -4.19 25.16 1.07
C VAL A 144 -4.64 24.11 2.07
N ALA A 145 -5.29 24.51 3.16
CA ALA A 145 -5.84 23.57 4.14
C ALA A 145 -6.93 22.67 3.54
N THR A 146 -7.78 23.23 2.66
CA THR A 146 -8.83 22.46 1.96
C THR A 146 -8.24 21.46 0.97
N ASP A 147 -7.15 21.81 0.28
CA ASP A 147 -6.47 20.88 -0.61
C ASP A 147 -5.84 19.71 0.16
N LEU A 148 -5.29 19.97 1.34
CA LEU A 148 -4.77 18.91 2.19
C LEU A 148 -5.84 17.96 2.69
N LEU A 149 -6.89 18.52 3.29
CA LEU A 149 -7.92 17.74 3.98
C LEU A 149 -8.98 17.17 3.04
N GLY A 150 -9.21 17.84 1.92
CA GLY A 150 -10.38 17.64 1.10
C GLY A 150 -11.63 18.39 1.61
N ARG A 151 -12.67 18.38 0.82
CA ARG A 151 -13.95 19.00 1.15
C ARG A 151 -14.87 17.99 1.83
N ARG A 152 -15.66 18.47 2.80
CA ARG A 152 -16.66 17.63 3.46
C ARG A 152 -17.81 17.35 2.48
N ASN A 153 -18.06 16.07 2.23
CA ASN A 153 -19.20 15.61 1.47
C ASN A 153 -20.47 15.81 2.32
N ARG A 154 -21.51 16.45 1.76
CA ARG A 154 -22.73 16.78 2.49
C ARG A 154 -23.58 15.55 2.82
N ILE A 155 -23.45 14.47 2.04
CA ILE A 155 -24.21 13.23 2.22
C ILE A 155 -23.51 12.32 3.22
N THR A 156 -22.22 12.07 3.04
CA THR A 156 -21.44 11.11 3.85
C THR A 156 -20.85 11.74 5.11
N GLY A 157 -20.81 13.08 5.19
CA GLY A 157 -20.14 13.82 6.26
C GLY A 157 -18.60 13.72 6.24
N LYS A 158 -18.03 12.85 5.40
CA LYS A 158 -16.58 12.59 5.34
C LYS A 158 -15.85 13.61 4.45
N ARG A 159 -14.56 13.82 4.72
CA ARG A 159 -13.70 14.63 3.86
C ARG A 159 -13.16 13.80 2.71
N GLU A 160 -13.42 14.25 1.50
CA GLU A 160 -13.06 13.57 0.26
C GLU A 160 -12.12 14.43 -0.60
N HIS A 161 -11.35 13.76 -1.46
CA HIS A 161 -10.48 14.39 -2.46
C HIS A 161 -9.39 15.33 -1.90
N GLY A 162 -8.84 15.01 -0.71
CA GLY A 162 -7.69 15.71 -0.16
C GLY A 162 -6.37 15.08 -0.62
N LEU A 163 -5.26 15.80 -0.39
CA LEU A 163 -3.90 15.33 -0.69
C LEU A 163 -3.33 14.40 0.38
N ILE A 164 -3.81 14.48 1.63
CA ILE A 164 -3.46 13.54 2.69
C ILE A 164 -3.84 12.13 2.24
N GLY A 165 -2.94 11.18 2.42
CA GLY A 165 -3.07 9.81 1.94
C GLY A 165 -2.35 9.54 0.62
N LEU A 166 -1.96 10.56 -0.15
CA LEU A 166 -1.13 10.42 -1.36
C LEU A 166 0.36 10.48 -1.01
N THR A 167 1.21 9.75 -1.74
CA THR A 167 2.66 9.93 -1.64
C THR A 167 3.07 11.31 -2.14
N GLN A 168 4.26 11.78 -1.74
CA GLN A 168 4.81 13.04 -2.26
C GLN A 168 4.83 13.06 -3.79
N THR A 169 5.25 11.97 -4.43
CA THR A 169 5.24 11.82 -5.89
C THR A 169 3.83 11.90 -6.49
N GLN A 170 2.84 11.26 -5.85
CA GLN A 170 1.46 11.34 -6.31
C GLN A 170 0.86 12.73 -6.15
N GLN A 171 1.23 13.45 -5.09
CA GLN A 171 0.86 14.86 -4.90
C GLN A 171 1.44 15.75 -6.00
N GLU A 172 2.68 15.48 -6.41
CA GLU A 172 3.31 16.18 -7.52
C GLU A 172 2.62 15.88 -8.86
N TRP A 173 2.28 14.63 -9.12
CA TRP A 173 1.50 14.27 -10.30
C TRP A 173 0.12 14.94 -10.31
N ALA A 174 -0.54 15.04 -9.17
CA ALA A 174 -1.82 15.74 -9.04
C ALA A 174 -1.68 17.24 -9.34
N ARG A 175 -0.62 17.90 -8.84
CA ARG A 175 -0.32 19.31 -9.16
C ARG A 175 -0.07 19.52 -10.66
N ASN A 176 0.72 18.65 -11.27
CA ASN A 176 0.99 18.71 -12.70
C ASN A 176 -0.30 18.55 -13.50
N TYR A 177 -1.15 17.60 -13.13
CA TYR A 177 -2.45 17.43 -13.78
C TYR A 177 -3.35 18.66 -13.62
N ALA A 178 -3.42 19.24 -12.43
CA ALA A 178 -4.18 20.49 -12.21
C ALA A 178 -3.69 21.64 -13.08
N ARG A 179 -2.36 21.82 -13.22
CA ARG A 179 -1.75 22.82 -14.09
C ARG A 179 -2.07 22.56 -15.56
N GLU A 180 -1.95 21.33 -16.01
CA GLU A 180 -2.26 20.92 -17.39
C GLU A 180 -3.72 21.17 -17.74
N LEU A 181 -4.66 20.90 -16.82
CA LEU A 181 -6.07 21.23 -16.98
C LEU A 181 -6.27 22.76 -17.10
N ALA A 182 -5.61 23.53 -16.24
CA ALA A 182 -5.73 25.00 -16.20
C ALA A 182 -5.11 25.69 -17.41
N THR A 183 -4.11 25.11 -18.04
CA THR A 183 -3.44 25.66 -19.22
C THR A 183 -3.95 25.10 -20.55
N GLY A 184 -4.77 24.05 -20.52
CA GLY A 184 -5.18 23.33 -21.75
C GLY A 184 -4.04 22.53 -22.37
N ASP A 185 -3.09 22.06 -21.56
CA ASP A 185 -1.98 21.24 -22.03
C ASP A 185 -2.46 19.84 -22.42
N PRO A 186 -2.19 19.36 -23.66
CA PRO A 186 -2.54 18.01 -24.11
C PRO A 186 -1.96 16.88 -23.24
N ALA A 187 -0.92 17.14 -22.45
CA ALA A 187 -0.36 16.18 -21.50
C ALA A 187 -1.38 15.67 -20.48
N ALA A 188 -2.41 16.47 -20.16
CA ALA A 188 -3.52 16.05 -19.31
C ALA A 188 -4.20 14.76 -19.80
N LEU A 189 -4.34 14.57 -21.12
CA LEU A 189 -4.94 13.38 -21.73
C LEU A 189 -4.04 12.14 -21.68
N LYS A 190 -2.76 12.29 -21.36
CA LYS A 190 -1.79 11.18 -21.25
C LYS A 190 -1.64 10.66 -19.83
N ARG A 191 -2.23 11.33 -18.83
CA ARG A 191 -2.12 10.92 -17.43
C ARG A 191 -2.85 9.61 -17.16
N ALA A 192 -2.13 8.61 -16.63
CA ALA A 192 -2.68 7.26 -16.40
C ALA A 192 -3.82 7.23 -15.37
N MET A 193 -3.80 8.17 -14.40
CA MET A 193 -4.81 8.24 -13.35
C MET A 193 -6.00 9.15 -13.70
N ARG A 194 -6.03 9.74 -14.90
CA ARG A 194 -7.18 10.53 -15.35
C ARG A 194 -8.42 9.64 -15.50
N ASP A 195 -9.57 10.22 -15.35
CA ASP A 195 -10.83 9.57 -15.68
C ASP A 195 -11.21 9.92 -17.13
N ALA A 196 -11.26 8.91 -17.97
CA ALA A 196 -11.58 9.06 -19.41
C ALA A 196 -12.98 9.64 -19.67
N ALA A 197 -13.89 9.56 -18.70
CA ALA A 197 -15.21 10.19 -18.79
C ALA A 197 -15.13 11.72 -19.02
N PHE A 198 -14.04 12.35 -18.61
CA PHE A 198 -13.82 13.79 -18.79
C PHE A 198 -13.00 14.14 -20.04
N ASP A 199 -12.49 13.17 -20.79
CA ASP A 199 -11.58 13.41 -21.93
C ASP A 199 -12.21 14.32 -23.00
N ASN A 200 -13.50 14.18 -23.30
CA ASN A 200 -14.15 15.01 -24.32
C ASN A 200 -14.22 16.49 -23.91
N ARG A 201 -14.43 16.76 -22.61
CA ARG A 201 -14.39 18.13 -22.08
C ARG A 201 -12.98 18.72 -22.21
N ILE A 202 -11.95 17.95 -21.85
CA ILE A 202 -10.55 18.37 -21.93
C ILE A 202 -10.16 18.60 -23.41
N ARG A 203 -10.50 17.69 -24.32
CA ARG A 203 -10.22 17.85 -25.77
C ARG A 203 -10.88 19.10 -26.34
N ARG A 204 -12.11 19.41 -25.95
CA ARG A 204 -12.81 20.61 -26.40
C ARG A 204 -12.06 21.88 -25.96
N ALA A 205 -11.68 21.98 -24.68
CA ALA A 205 -10.94 23.13 -24.19
C ALA A 205 -9.58 23.30 -24.91
N ILE A 206 -8.87 22.21 -25.15
CA ILE A 206 -7.61 22.22 -25.92
C ILE A 206 -7.85 22.72 -27.36
N ALA A 207 -8.90 22.23 -28.04
CA ALA A 207 -9.23 22.66 -29.40
C ALA A 207 -9.60 24.17 -29.46
N GLU A 208 -10.23 24.67 -28.41
CA GLU A 208 -10.55 26.09 -28.22
C GLU A 208 -9.33 26.92 -27.76
N LYS A 209 -8.15 26.31 -27.68
CA LYS A 209 -6.88 26.91 -27.19
C LYS A 209 -7.01 27.61 -25.84
N ARG A 210 -7.78 27.04 -24.94
CA ARG A 210 -7.96 27.53 -23.57
C ARG A 210 -7.76 26.42 -22.55
N GLY A 211 -7.50 26.79 -21.32
CA GLY A 211 -7.57 25.90 -20.17
C GLY A 211 -9.02 25.68 -19.72
N LEU A 212 -9.22 24.70 -18.87
CA LEU A 212 -10.46 24.53 -18.14
C LEU A 212 -10.60 25.60 -17.06
N THR A 213 -11.78 26.15 -16.90
CA THR A 213 -12.10 26.99 -15.74
C THR A 213 -12.01 26.17 -14.45
N ILE A 214 -11.95 26.84 -13.29
CA ILE A 214 -11.91 26.18 -11.98
C ILE A 214 -13.08 25.21 -11.81
N GLU A 215 -14.27 25.61 -12.23
CA GLU A 215 -15.47 24.76 -12.13
C GLU A 215 -15.41 23.55 -13.07
N GLU A 216 -14.95 23.74 -14.31
CA GLU A 216 -14.79 22.68 -15.29
C GLU A 216 -13.70 21.65 -14.86
N ALA A 217 -12.62 22.12 -14.24
CA ALA A 217 -11.51 21.30 -13.79
C ALA A 217 -11.81 20.52 -12.49
N ARG A 218 -12.78 20.96 -11.71
CA ARG A 218 -13.08 20.41 -10.37
C ARG A 218 -13.39 18.90 -10.41
N ALA A 219 -14.28 18.46 -11.30
CA ALA A 219 -14.67 17.06 -11.36
C ALA A 219 -13.55 16.14 -11.85
N PRO A 220 -12.86 16.42 -12.98
CA PRO A 220 -11.73 15.58 -13.43
C PRO A 220 -10.59 15.56 -12.41
N PHE A 221 -10.29 16.66 -11.72
CA PHE A 221 -9.26 16.69 -10.69
C PHE A 221 -9.63 15.85 -9.46
N ARG A 222 -10.87 15.90 -9.00
CA ARG A 222 -11.35 15.05 -7.89
C ARG A 222 -11.30 13.56 -8.24
N ALA A 223 -11.71 13.20 -9.46
CA ALA A 223 -11.62 11.82 -9.94
C ALA A 223 -10.17 11.34 -9.96
N TYR A 224 -9.24 12.19 -10.38
CA TYR A 224 -7.81 11.91 -10.37
C TYR A 224 -7.28 11.62 -8.95
N LEU A 225 -7.58 12.50 -7.98
CA LEU A 225 -7.16 12.32 -6.58
C LEU A 225 -7.74 11.03 -5.97
N HIS A 226 -9.00 10.74 -6.23
CA HIS A 226 -9.63 9.52 -5.76
C HIS A 226 -8.94 8.27 -6.33
N ARG A 227 -8.65 8.27 -7.65
CA ARG A 227 -7.97 7.16 -8.30
C ARG A 227 -6.54 7.00 -7.79
N ALA A 228 -5.80 8.10 -7.61
CA ALA A 228 -4.45 8.07 -7.04
C ALA A 228 -4.42 7.46 -5.63
N LEU A 229 -5.37 7.82 -4.77
CA LEU A 229 -5.49 7.25 -3.43
C LEU A 229 -5.81 5.75 -3.48
N ARG A 230 -6.71 5.33 -4.36
CA ARG A 230 -7.04 3.90 -4.54
C ARG A 230 -5.85 3.11 -5.04
N VAL A 231 -5.11 3.61 -6.02
CA VAL A 231 -3.89 2.96 -6.54
C VAL A 231 -2.86 2.77 -5.41
N ARG A 232 -2.67 3.78 -4.55
CA ARG A 232 -1.80 3.63 -3.37
C ARG A 232 -2.31 2.55 -2.42
N ALA A 233 -3.59 2.58 -2.10
CA ALA A 233 -4.21 1.59 -1.23
C ALA A 233 -4.08 0.16 -1.77
N ASP A 234 -4.27 -0.03 -3.09
CA ASP A 234 -4.09 -1.31 -3.77
C ASP A 234 -2.63 -1.81 -3.74
N LEU A 235 -1.66 -0.89 -3.91
CA LEU A 235 -0.23 -1.23 -3.83
C LEU A 235 0.16 -1.68 -2.42
N ILE A 236 -0.23 -0.92 -1.39
CA ILE A 236 0.01 -1.28 0.01
C ILE A 236 -0.64 -2.64 0.31
N ALA A 237 -1.91 -2.81 -0.03
CA ALA A 237 -2.63 -4.05 0.23
C ALA A 237 -1.94 -5.26 -0.41
N ARG A 238 -1.55 -5.14 -1.67
CA ARG A 238 -0.88 -6.21 -2.41
C ARG A 238 0.49 -6.56 -1.82
N GLN A 239 1.29 -5.56 -1.49
CA GLN A 239 2.63 -5.78 -0.94
C GLN A 239 2.56 -6.39 0.46
N GLU A 240 1.74 -5.81 1.34
CA GLU A 240 1.66 -6.25 2.73
C GLU A 240 1.01 -7.62 2.88
N MET A 241 -0.07 -7.88 2.14
CA MET A 241 -0.71 -9.18 2.23
C MET A 241 0.18 -10.30 1.67
N ARG A 242 0.79 -10.11 0.52
CA ARG A 242 1.73 -11.10 -0.02
C ARG A 242 2.90 -11.34 0.93
N GLY A 243 3.52 -10.27 1.44
CA GLY A 243 4.62 -10.38 2.38
C GLY A 243 4.24 -11.14 3.66
N ALA A 244 3.10 -10.82 4.26
CA ALA A 244 2.61 -11.48 5.46
C ALA A 244 2.28 -12.96 5.24
N LEU A 245 1.58 -13.26 4.14
CA LEU A 245 1.19 -14.64 3.83
C LEU A 245 2.41 -15.53 3.55
N HIS A 246 3.38 -15.04 2.78
CA HIS A 246 4.61 -15.78 2.51
C HIS A 246 5.47 -15.98 3.77
N ALA A 247 5.59 -14.94 4.60
CA ALA A 247 6.33 -15.06 5.86
C ALA A 247 5.67 -16.09 6.81
N SER A 248 4.35 -16.08 6.88
CA SER A 248 3.59 -17.03 7.68
C SER A 248 3.68 -18.47 7.15
N GLN A 249 3.66 -18.64 5.84
CA GLN A 249 3.88 -19.93 5.21
C GLN A 249 5.26 -20.49 5.57
N HIS A 250 6.29 -19.67 5.46
CA HIS A 250 7.65 -20.06 5.83
C HIS A 250 7.74 -20.45 7.31
N GLU A 251 7.17 -19.64 8.21
CA GLU A 251 7.14 -19.92 9.64
C GLU A 251 6.40 -21.22 9.96
N ALA A 252 5.29 -21.51 9.27
CA ALA A 252 4.55 -22.75 9.45
C ALA A 252 5.41 -23.99 9.11
N TYR A 253 6.18 -23.93 8.04
CA TYR A 253 7.13 -25.01 7.73
C TYR A 253 8.21 -25.17 8.79
N LEU A 254 8.78 -24.03 9.29
CA LEU A 254 9.77 -24.10 10.37
C LEU A 254 9.22 -24.70 11.65
N GLN A 255 7.98 -24.38 12.01
CA GLN A 255 7.30 -24.99 13.16
C GLN A 255 7.07 -26.50 12.98
N ALA A 256 6.68 -26.91 11.77
CA ALA A 256 6.48 -28.34 11.47
C ALA A 256 7.80 -29.12 11.52
N ILE A 257 8.90 -28.54 11.05
CA ILE A 257 10.25 -29.12 11.14
C ILE A 257 10.69 -29.22 12.61
N ALA A 258 10.57 -28.14 13.37
CA ALA A 258 10.96 -28.11 14.77
C ALA A 258 10.19 -29.13 15.62
N ALA A 259 8.95 -29.44 15.24
CA ALA A 259 8.14 -30.47 15.90
C ALA A 259 8.42 -31.89 15.40
N GLY A 260 9.24 -32.08 14.37
CA GLY A 260 9.50 -33.40 13.76
C GLY A 260 8.37 -33.92 12.86
N GLN A 261 7.42 -33.05 12.45
CA GLN A 261 6.37 -33.41 11.48
C GLN A 261 6.89 -33.40 10.04
N LEU A 262 7.93 -32.64 9.74
CA LEU A 262 8.61 -32.55 8.45
C LEU A 262 10.12 -32.67 8.63
N ASP A 263 10.76 -33.18 7.60
CA ASP A 263 12.22 -33.15 7.50
C ASP A 263 12.65 -31.92 6.67
N ALA A 264 13.61 -31.16 7.16
CA ALA A 264 14.10 -29.97 6.49
C ALA A 264 14.68 -30.25 5.09
N ASP A 265 15.33 -31.40 4.92
CA ASP A 265 15.96 -31.81 3.67
C ASP A 265 14.95 -32.19 2.58
N GLN A 266 13.69 -32.40 2.96
CA GLN A 266 12.60 -32.71 2.03
C GLN A 266 11.85 -31.45 1.54
N ILE A 267 12.24 -30.24 2.03
CA ILE A 267 11.54 -29.00 1.69
C ILE A 267 12.41 -28.17 0.78
N GLU A 268 11.88 -27.95 -0.40
CA GLU A 268 12.48 -27.09 -1.40
C GLU A 268 11.61 -25.87 -1.65
N ARG A 269 12.25 -24.71 -1.83
CA ARG A 269 11.62 -23.44 -2.21
C ARG A 269 12.01 -23.08 -3.63
N GLU A 270 11.04 -22.75 -4.42
CA GLU A 270 11.22 -22.39 -5.82
C GLU A 270 10.91 -20.91 -6.04
N TRP A 271 11.79 -20.18 -6.73
CA TRP A 271 11.52 -18.82 -7.17
C TRP A 271 10.72 -18.84 -8.46
N ARG A 272 9.53 -18.24 -8.46
CA ARG A 272 8.69 -18.09 -9.66
C ARG A 272 8.38 -16.63 -9.94
N SER A 273 8.84 -16.11 -11.08
CA SER A 273 8.45 -14.79 -11.56
C SER A 273 7.21 -14.87 -12.47
N ARG A 274 6.64 -13.69 -12.81
CA ARG A 274 5.53 -13.63 -13.78
C ARG A 274 5.96 -13.94 -15.22
N ARG A 275 7.26 -13.96 -15.51
CA ARG A 275 7.85 -14.17 -16.86
C ARG A 275 7.37 -13.17 -17.91
N ASP A 276 6.88 -11.99 -17.49
CA ASP A 276 6.54 -10.89 -18.37
C ASP A 276 7.69 -9.88 -18.50
N GLU A 277 7.56 -8.93 -19.41
CA GLU A 277 8.58 -7.89 -19.67
C GLU A 277 8.83 -6.93 -18.49
N ARG A 278 7.94 -6.93 -17.47
CA ARG A 278 8.05 -6.11 -16.27
C ARG A 278 8.91 -6.74 -15.18
N VAL A 279 9.30 -8.00 -15.36
CA VAL A 279 10.19 -8.70 -14.42
C VAL A 279 11.59 -8.10 -14.50
N ARG A 280 12.14 -7.69 -13.36
CA ARG A 280 13.50 -7.15 -13.25
C ARG A 280 14.53 -8.18 -13.75
N SER A 281 15.63 -7.70 -14.35
CA SER A 281 16.70 -8.57 -14.87
C SER A 281 17.25 -9.53 -13.81
N THR A 282 17.37 -9.07 -12.58
CA THR A 282 17.78 -9.86 -11.42
C THR A 282 16.79 -10.98 -11.09
N HIS A 283 15.49 -10.69 -11.11
CA HIS A 283 14.45 -11.69 -10.90
C HIS A 283 14.34 -12.68 -12.07
N ARG A 284 14.66 -12.23 -13.30
CA ARG A 284 14.75 -13.13 -14.46
C ARG A 284 15.89 -14.11 -14.34
N LYS A 285 17.03 -13.68 -13.78
CA LYS A 285 18.17 -14.59 -13.53
C LYS A 285 17.79 -15.68 -12.54
N GLU A 286 17.08 -15.31 -11.45
CA GLU A 286 16.58 -16.29 -10.50
C GLU A 286 15.57 -17.25 -11.13
N ASP A 287 14.70 -16.78 -12.04
CA ASP A 287 13.67 -17.56 -12.71
C ASP A 287 14.19 -18.28 -13.97
N SER A 288 15.24 -17.78 -14.64
CA SER A 288 15.79 -18.37 -15.87
C SER A 288 16.36 -19.76 -15.67
N VAL A 289 16.66 -20.11 -14.47
CA VAL A 289 17.15 -21.36 -14.05
C VAL A 289 16.03 -22.41 -13.95
N HIS A 290 14.75 -22.01 -13.89
CA HIS A 290 13.61 -22.89 -14.15
C HIS A 290 13.62 -23.57 -15.54
N GLN A 291 14.51 -23.17 -16.40
CA GLN A 291 14.72 -23.82 -17.71
C GLN A 291 15.68 -25.00 -17.64
N GLY A 292 15.84 -25.61 -16.46
CA GLY A 292 16.64 -26.83 -16.32
C GLY A 292 18.08 -26.62 -15.91
N ILE A 293 18.43 -25.45 -15.39
CA ILE A 293 19.75 -25.14 -14.85
C ILE A 293 19.65 -25.08 -13.32
N ASP A 294 20.48 -25.83 -12.61
CA ASP A 294 20.57 -25.85 -11.16
C ASP A 294 20.66 -24.45 -10.53
N GLY A 295 19.81 -24.11 -9.59
CA GLY A 295 20.00 -22.91 -8.78
C GLY A 295 18.76 -22.20 -8.29
N HIS A 296 17.55 -22.62 -8.64
CA HIS A 296 16.33 -21.98 -8.19
C HIS A 296 15.62 -22.65 -7.07
N VAL A 297 15.97 -23.89 -6.83
CA VAL A 297 15.52 -24.64 -5.70
C VAL A 297 16.52 -24.38 -4.58
N ARG A 298 16.02 -23.87 -3.46
CA ARG A 298 16.79 -23.63 -2.24
C ARG A 298 16.14 -24.38 -1.11
N GLY A 299 16.94 -24.96 -0.24
CA GLY A 299 16.46 -25.51 1.03
C GLY A 299 15.72 -24.47 1.86
N ILE A 300 14.93 -24.91 2.81
CA ILE A 300 14.07 -24.01 3.62
C ILE A 300 14.86 -22.89 4.31
N ASN A 301 16.10 -23.14 4.70
CA ASN A 301 16.97 -22.19 5.39
C ASN A 301 17.93 -21.41 4.46
N GLU A 302 17.95 -21.72 3.18
CA GLU A 302 18.82 -21.05 2.23
C GLU A 302 18.15 -19.78 1.68
N LEU A 303 18.91 -18.71 1.56
CA LEU A 303 18.42 -17.47 0.96
C LEU A 303 18.52 -17.55 -0.55
N PHE A 304 17.46 -17.17 -1.26
CA PHE A 304 17.62 -16.73 -2.64
C PHE A 304 18.56 -15.53 -2.64
N VAL A 305 19.50 -15.48 -3.56
CA VAL A 305 20.36 -14.31 -3.74
C VAL A 305 19.41 -13.17 -4.09
N SER A 306 18.95 -12.48 -3.07
CA SER A 306 18.08 -11.33 -3.26
C SER A 306 18.86 -10.29 -4.04
N PRO A 307 18.39 -9.93 -5.23
CA PRO A 307 18.83 -8.71 -5.84
C PRO A 307 18.27 -7.57 -5.01
N ARG A 308 18.93 -7.25 -3.90
CA ARG A 308 18.75 -5.94 -3.30
C ARG A 308 19.06 -4.95 -4.40
N ALA A 309 18.06 -4.16 -4.77
CA ALA A 309 18.28 -2.99 -5.57
C ALA A 309 19.41 -2.20 -4.93
N THR A 310 20.54 -2.13 -5.58
CA THR A 310 21.49 -1.05 -5.46
C THR A 310 20.80 0.24 -5.88
#